data_2a59791350fec38dd8ce63f12b67693d
#
_entry.id   2a59791350fec38dd8ce63f12b67693d
#
_cell.length_a   1.000
_cell.length_b   1.000
_cell.length_c   1.000
_cell.angle_alpha   90.00
_cell.angle_beta   90.00
_cell.angle_gamma   90.00
#
_symmetry.space_group_name_H-M   'P 1'
#
loop_
_entity.id
_entity.type
_entity.pdbx_description
1 polymer ?
#
loop_
_entity_poly.entity_id
_entity_poly.type
_entity_poly.pdbx_seq_one_letter_code
_entity_poly.pdbx_strand_id
1 'polypeptide(L)'
;MLKKLLTAILAVFFLFGAFALPSQAKNKDISSIDTIDQGVADTGETHFSKNEQKIVESTANYTVAVLPYVDVSGLEGRSREMAVNAVKEALKTKYPEKKTSSVKIVSSKDVQKAMAKYPFENPEAPTLDELLAVGKASGADRVIYISNLPVREKETGFMLIAGTQTYSATVTMKLKCVDVDNGKYLYNQNVEGIGSSTSINFWKIGEPSKARAVKGGVAECMQNFLTSFD
;
A
#
# COMPACT_ATOMS: atom_id res chain seq x y z
N MET A 1 50.62 -15.60 13.61
CA MET A 1 50.12 -14.35 13.03
C MET A 1 48.59 -14.35 12.82
N LEU A 2 48.00 -15.44 12.39
CA LEU A 2 46.54 -15.55 12.12
C LEU A 2 45.64 -15.25 13.34
N LYS A 3 46.01 -15.74 14.55
CA LYS A 3 45.23 -15.52 15.79
C LYS A 3 45.13 -14.03 16.19
N LYS A 4 46.20 -13.25 15.96
CA LYS A 4 46.19 -11.81 16.27
C LYS A 4 45.34 -11.00 15.30
N LEU A 5 45.24 -11.44 14.03
CA LEU A 5 44.36 -10.83 13.04
C LEU A 5 42.88 -11.05 13.33
N LEU A 6 42.53 -12.26 13.79
CA LEU A 6 41.17 -12.63 14.16
C LEU A 6 40.65 -11.82 15.37
N THR A 7 41.52 -11.56 16.34
CA THR A 7 41.18 -10.76 17.54
C THR A 7 40.96 -9.28 17.18
N ALA A 8 41.71 -8.73 16.22
CA ALA A 8 41.54 -7.36 15.78
C ALA A 8 40.22 -7.17 14.99
N ILE A 9 39.82 -8.14 14.20
CA ILE A 9 38.54 -8.11 13.47
C ILE A 9 37.35 -8.18 14.45
N LEU A 10 37.43 -9.00 15.49
CA LEU A 10 36.36 -9.11 16.50
C LEU A 10 36.21 -7.81 17.32
N ALA A 11 37.31 -7.12 17.62
CA ALA A 11 37.27 -5.84 18.35
C ALA A 11 36.63 -4.70 17.56
N VAL A 12 36.76 -4.70 16.23
CA VAL A 12 36.12 -3.68 15.37
C VAL A 12 34.61 -3.88 15.30
N PHE A 13 34.11 -5.13 15.39
CA PHE A 13 32.66 -5.39 15.41
C PHE A 13 31.99 -4.96 16.70
N PHE A 14 32.72 -4.92 17.83
CA PHE A 14 32.16 -4.46 19.12
C PHE A 14 32.11 -2.92 19.24
N LEU A 15 32.90 -2.19 18.48
CA LEU A 15 32.93 -0.72 18.53
C LEU A 15 31.83 -0.05 17.71
N PHE A 16 31.21 -0.75 16.75
CA PHE A 16 30.11 -0.23 15.94
C PHE A 16 28.72 -0.66 16.37
N GLY A 17 28.61 -1.46 17.43
CA GLY A 17 27.34 -2.00 17.96
C GLY A 17 26.57 -1.08 18.93
N ALA A 18 27.04 0.15 19.19
CA ALA A 18 26.44 1.04 20.17
C ALA A 18 25.86 2.31 19.52
N PHE A 19 24.92 2.15 18.56
CA PHE A 19 24.13 3.29 18.10
C PHE A 19 22.65 3.00 18.12
N ALA A 20 22.03 3.76 19.05
CA ALA A 20 20.66 4.25 19.08
C ALA A 20 19.54 3.22 19.23
N LEU A 21 19.19 2.97 20.47
CA LEU A 21 17.81 2.73 20.86
C LEU A 21 17.05 4.05 20.78
N PRO A 22 15.87 4.11 20.13
CA PRO A 22 15.02 5.29 20.21
C PRO A 22 14.49 5.43 21.64
N SER A 23 14.71 6.59 22.24
CA SER A 23 14.19 6.97 23.54
C SER A 23 12.66 6.95 23.49
N GLN A 24 12.04 6.15 24.32
CA GLN A 24 10.61 6.23 24.59
C GLN A 24 10.34 7.58 25.26
N ALA A 25 9.58 8.43 24.56
CA ALA A 25 9.00 9.63 25.14
C ALA A 25 7.98 9.19 26.21
N LYS A 26 8.29 9.48 27.48
CA LYS A 26 7.33 9.37 28.59
C LYS A 26 6.15 10.31 28.32
N ASN A 27 4.98 9.72 28.17
CA ASN A 27 3.73 10.45 28.30
C ASN A 27 3.66 11.03 29.71
N LYS A 28 3.64 12.36 29.79
CA LYS A 28 3.31 13.08 30.99
C LYS A 28 1.80 13.09 31.14
N ASP A 29 1.30 12.48 32.21
CA ASP A 29 -0.06 12.64 32.68
C ASP A 29 -0.35 14.14 32.90
N ILE A 30 -1.34 14.65 32.18
CA ILE A 30 -2.00 15.92 32.52
C ILE A 30 -3.31 15.54 33.20
N SER A 31 -3.24 15.31 34.50
CA SER A 31 -4.38 15.36 35.40
C SER A 31 -4.39 16.75 36.03
N SER A 32 -5.48 17.40 35.90
CA SER A 32 -6.01 18.56 36.63
C SER A 32 -6.30 19.76 35.74
N ILE A 33 -7.56 19.88 35.35
CA ILE A 33 -8.22 21.16 35.16
C ILE A 33 -9.43 21.12 36.05
N ASP A 34 -9.41 22.08 36.98
CA ASP A 34 -10.39 22.26 38.02
C ASP A 34 -11.78 22.51 37.49
N THR A 35 -12.71 21.95 38.24
CA THR A 35 -14.14 22.27 38.35
C THR A 35 -14.44 23.76 38.27
N ILE A 36 -15.25 24.14 37.28
CA ILE A 36 -16.11 25.31 37.41
C ILE A 36 -17.54 24.78 37.48
N ASP A 37 -18.02 24.80 38.72
CA ASP A 37 -19.40 24.59 39.08
C ASP A 37 -20.20 25.82 38.67
N GLN A 38 -21.19 25.67 37.79
CA GLN A 38 -22.39 26.50 37.78
C GLN A 38 -23.54 25.74 37.13
N GLY A 39 -24.48 25.39 37.98
CA GLY A 39 -25.69 24.70 37.63
C GLY A 39 -26.59 25.48 36.69
N VAL A 40 -27.27 24.79 35.82
CA VAL A 40 -28.64 25.06 35.38
C VAL A 40 -29.33 23.73 35.15
N ALA A 41 -30.54 23.68 35.62
CA ALA A 41 -31.45 22.57 35.72
C ALA A 41 -31.77 21.83 34.42
N ASP A 42 -31.94 20.51 34.59
CA ASP A 42 -33.06 19.69 34.13
C ASP A 42 -33.59 19.93 32.72
N THR A 43 -33.34 18.96 31.83
CA THR A 43 -34.39 18.32 31.03
C THR A 43 -33.80 17.22 30.13
N GLY A 44 -34.29 16.02 30.29
CA GLY A 44 -34.37 15.03 29.23
C GLY A 44 -33.17 14.12 29.06
N GLU A 45 -33.09 13.11 29.91
CA GLU A 45 -32.39 11.89 29.59
C GLU A 45 -32.96 11.29 28.28
N THR A 46 -32.33 11.61 27.16
CA THR A 46 -32.50 10.79 25.97
C THR A 46 -31.72 9.49 26.19
N HIS A 47 -32.41 8.48 26.70
CA HIS A 47 -31.96 7.09 26.60
C HIS A 47 -31.77 6.78 25.15
N PHE A 48 -30.57 7.00 24.62
CA PHE A 48 -30.17 6.34 23.38
C PHE A 48 -30.11 4.84 23.66
N SER A 49 -31.12 4.17 23.16
CA SER A 49 -31.25 2.72 23.25
C SER A 49 -29.97 2.10 22.70
N LYS A 50 -29.39 1.12 23.44
CA LYS A 50 -28.27 0.29 22.98
C LYS A 50 -28.52 -0.38 21.62
N ASN A 51 -29.73 -0.35 21.11
CA ASN A 51 -30.10 -0.86 19.78
C ASN A 51 -29.84 0.15 18.66
N GLU A 52 -29.77 1.46 18.91
CA GLU A 52 -29.47 2.45 17.87
C GLU A 52 -27.99 2.55 17.56
N GLN A 53 -27.10 2.28 18.52
CA GLN A 53 -25.66 2.14 18.24
C GLN A 53 -25.32 0.91 17.37
N LYS A 54 -26.21 -0.09 17.30
CA LYS A 54 -26.01 -1.29 16.47
C LYS A 54 -26.44 -1.09 15.02
N ILE A 55 -27.12 0.00 14.70
CA ILE A 55 -27.60 0.31 13.33
C ILE A 55 -26.56 1.12 12.54
N VAL A 56 -25.56 1.72 13.18
CA VAL A 56 -24.50 2.49 12.51
C VAL A 56 -23.33 1.60 12.06
N GLU A 57 -23.22 0.38 12.54
CA GLU A 57 -22.42 -0.67 11.92
C GLU A 57 -23.23 -1.41 10.86
N SER A 58 -23.91 -0.71 9.99
CA SER A 58 -24.30 -1.30 8.71
C SER A 58 -22.99 -1.49 7.93
N THR A 59 -22.44 -2.68 8.01
CA THR A 59 -21.43 -3.19 7.08
C THR A 59 -21.96 -2.94 5.69
N ALA A 60 -21.56 -1.83 5.10
CA ALA A 60 -21.99 -1.47 3.76
C ALA A 60 -21.52 -2.59 2.83
N ASN A 61 -22.43 -3.49 2.46
CA ASN A 61 -22.19 -4.50 1.47
C ASN A 61 -22.06 -3.78 0.12
N TYR A 62 -20.83 -3.52 -0.30
CA TYR A 62 -20.57 -2.95 -1.61
C TYR A 62 -19.74 -3.91 -2.46
N THR A 63 -19.91 -3.79 -3.76
CA THR A 63 -19.20 -4.57 -4.75
C THR A 63 -18.06 -3.76 -5.37
N VAL A 64 -16.91 -4.40 -5.58
CA VAL A 64 -15.72 -3.77 -6.13
C VAL A 64 -15.30 -4.48 -7.42
N ALA A 65 -15.22 -3.75 -8.51
CA ALA A 65 -14.57 -4.19 -9.73
C ALA A 65 -13.10 -3.76 -9.71
N VAL A 66 -12.19 -4.70 -9.74
CA VAL A 66 -10.76 -4.44 -9.90
C VAL A 66 -10.40 -4.66 -11.35
N LEU A 67 -9.97 -3.60 -12.03
CA LEU A 67 -9.56 -3.68 -13.44
C LEU A 67 -8.22 -4.42 -13.58
N PRO A 68 -7.94 -4.98 -14.76
CA PRO A 68 -6.62 -5.57 -15.03
C PRO A 68 -5.51 -4.54 -14.79
N TYR A 69 -4.44 -4.99 -14.15
CA TYR A 69 -3.26 -4.16 -13.90
C TYR A 69 -2.60 -3.75 -15.21
N VAL A 70 -2.36 -2.45 -15.38
CA VAL A 70 -1.71 -1.87 -16.56
C VAL A 70 -0.25 -1.56 -16.21
N ASP A 71 0.68 -2.19 -16.93
CA ASP A 71 2.11 -2.01 -16.71
C ASP A 71 2.74 -1.26 -17.89
N VAL A 72 3.03 0.01 -17.68
CA VAL A 72 3.78 0.87 -18.62
C VAL A 72 5.18 1.19 -18.10
N SER A 73 5.62 0.49 -17.06
CA SER A 73 6.91 0.75 -16.40
C SER A 73 8.13 0.28 -17.19
N GLY A 74 7.93 -0.58 -18.17
CA GLY A 74 9.04 -1.26 -18.86
C GLY A 74 9.74 -2.33 -18.01
N LEU A 75 9.17 -2.71 -16.87
CA LEU A 75 9.72 -3.80 -16.05
C LEU A 75 9.63 -5.14 -16.77
N GLU A 76 10.70 -5.92 -16.68
CA GLU A 76 10.79 -7.24 -17.30
C GLU A 76 11.05 -8.35 -16.27
N GLY A 77 10.83 -9.59 -16.69
CA GLY A 77 11.16 -10.80 -15.96
C GLY A 77 10.67 -10.77 -14.51
N ARG A 78 11.58 -11.07 -13.58
CA ARG A 78 11.25 -11.20 -12.15
C ARG A 78 10.76 -9.90 -11.51
N SER A 79 11.22 -8.74 -11.97
CA SER A 79 10.79 -7.44 -11.42
C SER A 79 9.31 -7.19 -11.73
N ARG A 80 8.89 -7.46 -12.95
CA ARG A 80 7.48 -7.38 -13.36
C ARG A 80 6.60 -8.36 -12.59
N GLU A 81 7.05 -9.60 -12.48
CA GLU A 81 6.31 -10.63 -11.71
C GLU A 81 6.12 -10.22 -10.25
N MET A 82 7.18 -9.72 -9.60
CA MET A 82 7.09 -9.25 -8.21
C MET A 82 6.19 -8.02 -8.05
N ALA A 83 6.18 -7.09 -9.01
CA ALA A 83 5.26 -5.95 -9.00
C ALA A 83 3.81 -6.42 -9.07
N VAL A 84 3.46 -7.28 -10.02
CA VAL A 84 2.12 -7.86 -10.18
C VAL A 84 1.69 -8.61 -8.91
N ASN A 85 2.60 -9.40 -8.33
CA ASN A 85 2.30 -10.15 -7.11
C ASN A 85 2.09 -9.23 -5.91
N ALA A 86 2.84 -8.14 -5.78
CA ALA A 86 2.64 -7.15 -4.72
C ALA A 86 1.25 -6.50 -4.80
N VAL A 87 0.80 -6.11 -5.99
CA VAL A 87 -0.57 -5.60 -6.21
C VAL A 87 -1.62 -6.64 -5.80
N LYS A 88 -1.47 -7.89 -6.25
CA LYS A 88 -2.40 -8.98 -5.91
C LYS A 88 -2.43 -9.26 -4.41
N GLU A 89 -1.28 -9.29 -3.74
CA GLU A 89 -1.17 -9.50 -2.30
C GLU A 89 -1.88 -8.37 -1.52
N ALA A 90 -1.67 -7.12 -1.91
CA ALA A 90 -2.31 -5.97 -1.28
C ALA A 90 -3.83 -6.01 -1.44
N LEU A 91 -4.34 -6.27 -2.65
CA LEU A 91 -5.78 -6.39 -2.91
C LEU A 91 -6.41 -7.56 -2.16
N LYS A 92 -5.75 -8.72 -2.07
CA LYS A 92 -6.24 -9.87 -1.27
C LYS A 92 -6.28 -9.58 0.21
N THR A 93 -5.34 -8.80 0.72
CA THR A 93 -5.31 -8.38 2.13
C THR A 93 -6.48 -7.46 2.45
N LYS A 94 -6.75 -6.48 1.57
CA LYS A 94 -7.85 -5.52 1.74
C LYS A 94 -9.23 -6.16 1.50
N TYR A 95 -9.33 -7.02 0.50
CA TYR A 95 -10.56 -7.66 0.04
C TYR A 95 -10.42 -9.18 0.11
N PRO A 96 -10.45 -9.78 1.31
CA PRO A 96 -10.32 -11.22 1.46
C PRO A 96 -11.53 -11.95 0.88
N GLU A 97 -11.30 -13.04 0.17
CA GLU A 97 -12.34 -13.93 -0.40
C GLU A 97 -13.03 -14.75 0.70
N LYS A 98 -13.63 -14.09 1.69
CA LYS A 98 -14.40 -14.76 2.74
C LYS A 98 -15.89 -14.59 2.50
N LYS A 99 -16.67 -15.63 2.75
CA LYS A 99 -18.15 -15.59 2.63
C LYS A 99 -18.80 -14.55 3.53
N THR A 100 -18.11 -14.12 4.59
CA THR A 100 -18.56 -13.13 5.58
C THR A 100 -17.99 -11.73 5.32
N SER A 101 -17.31 -11.52 4.19
CA SER A 101 -16.79 -10.21 3.85
C SER A 101 -17.92 -9.24 3.51
N SER A 102 -17.90 -8.05 4.10
CA SER A 102 -18.82 -6.95 3.76
C SER A 102 -18.59 -6.41 2.35
N VAL A 103 -17.47 -6.77 1.72
CA VAL A 103 -17.09 -6.33 0.37
C VAL A 103 -17.04 -7.55 -0.54
N LYS A 104 -17.73 -7.46 -1.69
CA LYS A 104 -17.75 -8.49 -2.71
C LYS A 104 -16.93 -8.04 -3.92
N ILE A 105 -15.96 -8.84 -4.34
CA ILE A 105 -15.22 -8.60 -5.59
C ILE A 105 -16.03 -9.14 -6.77
N VAL A 106 -16.19 -8.29 -7.80
CA VAL A 106 -16.77 -8.72 -9.08
C VAL A 106 -15.81 -9.68 -9.77
N SER A 107 -16.35 -10.74 -10.38
CA SER A 107 -15.51 -11.73 -11.04
C SER A 107 -14.69 -11.11 -12.18
N SER A 108 -13.45 -11.54 -12.35
CA SER A 108 -12.58 -11.07 -13.46
C SER A 108 -13.24 -11.28 -14.82
N LYS A 109 -14.08 -12.31 -14.99
CA LYS A 109 -14.81 -12.59 -16.22
C LYS A 109 -15.85 -11.52 -16.52
N ASP A 110 -16.57 -11.04 -15.50
CA ASP A 110 -17.61 -10.03 -15.67
C ASP A 110 -16.98 -8.64 -15.89
N VAL A 111 -15.88 -8.36 -15.22
CA VAL A 111 -15.06 -7.15 -15.49
C VAL A 111 -14.57 -7.16 -16.95
N GLN A 112 -14.00 -8.26 -17.43
CA GLN A 112 -13.54 -8.38 -18.81
C GLN A 112 -14.66 -8.21 -19.83
N LYS A 113 -15.84 -8.77 -19.57
CA LYS A 113 -17.01 -8.57 -20.43
C LYS A 113 -17.46 -7.11 -20.47
N ALA A 114 -17.45 -6.42 -19.31
CA ALA A 114 -17.78 -5.01 -19.22
C ALA A 114 -16.78 -4.14 -20.01
N MET A 115 -15.49 -4.41 -19.87
CA MET A 115 -14.44 -3.72 -20.62
C MET A 115 -14.51 -3.98 -22.14
N ALA A 116 -14.87 -5.20 -22.54
CA ALA A 116 -15.07 -5.52 -23.96
C ALA A 116 -16.26 -4.76 -24.57
N LYS A 117 -17.28 -4.48 -23.77
CA LYS A 117 -18.46 -3.68 -24.19
C LYS A 117 -18.16 -2.17 -24.20
N TYR A 118 -17.33 -1.71 -23.28
CA TYR A 118 -16.92 -0.32 -23.11
C TYR A 118 -15.40 -0.21 -23.11
N PRO A 119 -14.75 -0.33 -24.28
CA PRO A 119 -13.30 -0.25 -24.39
C PRO A 119 -12.81 1.14 -24.04
N PHE A 120 -11.68 1.23 -23.37
CA PHE A 120 -11.04 2.52 -23.09
C PHE A 120 -10.34 3.05 -24.33
N GLU A 121 -10.48 4.35 -24.58
CA GLU A 121 -9.72 5.04 -25.63
C GLU A 121 -8.22 5.01 -25.31
N ASN A 122 -7.90 5.26 -24.04
CA ASN A 122 -6.53 5.15 -23.54
C ASN A 122 -6.50 4.26 -22.30
N PRO A 123 -6.06 2.98 -22.44
CA PRO A 123 -5.96 2.06 -21.30
C PRO A 123 -5.01 2.50 -20.21
N GLU A 124 -4.02 3.36 -20.51
CA GLU A 124 -3.06 3.88 -19.53
C GLU A 124 -3.60 5.07 -18.72
N ALA A 125 -4.68 5.69 -19.18
CA ALA A 125 -5.26 6.85 -18.54
C ALA A 125 -6.78 6.93 -18.76
N PRO A 126 -7.57 5.89 -18.34
CA PRO A 126 -9.01 5.90 -18.54
C PRO A 126 -9.66 7.11 -17.87
N THR A 127 -10.66 7.66 -18.52
CA THR A 127 -11.46 8.78 -18.01
C THR A 127 -12.43 8.34 -16.94
N LEU A 128 -13.06 9.30 -16.24
CA LEU A 128 -14.10 8.99 -15.26
C LEU A 128 -15.29 8.28 -15.92
N ASP A 129 -15.73 8.77 -17.07
CA ASP A 129 -16.91 8.24 -17.78
C ASP A 129 -16.69 6.80 -18.25
N GLU A 130 -15.49 6.48 -18.72
CA GLU A 130 -15.11 5.11 -19.10
C GLU A 130 -15.11 4.16 -17.89
N LEU A 131 -14.56 4.61 -16.75
CA LEU A 131 -14.56 3.83 -15.52
C LEU A 131 -15.98 3.61 -14.98
N LEU A 132 -16.84 4.64 -15.04
CA LEU A 132 -18.26 4.55 -14.67
C LEU A 132 -19.02 3.60 -15.58
N ALA A 133 -18.78 3.64 -16.89
CA ALA A 133 -19.42 2.74 -17.85
C ALA A 133 -19.10 1.27 -17.55
N VAL A 134 -17.81 0.97 -17.28
CA VAL A 134 -17.37 -0.38 -16.90
C VAL A 134 -17.94 -0.79 -15.54
N GLY A 135 -17.98 0.13 -14.56
CA GLY A 135 -18.55 -0.12 -13.23
C GLY A 135 -20.04 -0.52 -13.33
N LYS A 136 -20.83 0.30 -14.01
CA LYS A 136 -22.26 0.03 -14.24
C LYS A 136 -22.48 -1.28 -15.00
N ALA A 137 -21.69 -1.55 -16.03
CA ALA A 137 -21.82 -2.78 -16.83
C ALA A 137 -21.41 -4.04 -16.07
N SER A 138 -20.50 -3.95 -15.09
CA SER A 138 -20.07 -5.06 -14.24
C SER A 138 -20.91 -5.22 -12.98
N GLY A 139 -21.83 -4.30 -12.69
CA GLY A 139 -22.63 -4.29 -11.45
C GLY A 139 -21.80 -3.99 -10.22
N ALA A 140 -20.79 -3.16 -10.33
CA ALA A 140 -19.92 -2.75 -9.23
C ALA A 140 -20.31 -1.38 -8.68
N ASP A 141 -20.28 -1.23 -7.36
CA ASP A 141 -20.46 0.05 -6.67
C ASP A 141 -19.18 0.88 -6.69
N ARG A 142 -18.02 0.20 -6.78
CA ARG A 142 -16.70 0.84 -6.89
C ARG A 142 -15.85 0.21 -7.98
N VAL A 143 -15.07 1.02 -8.67
CA VAL A 143 -14.10 0.57 -9.69
C VAL A 143 -12.70 0.99 -9.26
N ILE A 144 -11.79 0.04 -9.22
CA ILE A 144 -10.36 0.26 -8.93
C ILE A 144 -9.56 0.10 -10.22
N TYR A 145 -8.80 1.13 -10.57
CA TYR A 145 -7.84 1.13 -11.66
C TYR A 145 -6.43 1.32 -11.10
N ILE A 146 -5.50 0.50 -11.57
CA ILE A 146 -4.10 0.45 -11.12
C ILE A 146 -3.20 0.41 -12.35
N SER A 147 -2.31 1.39 -12.47
CA SER A 147 -1.27 1.41 -13.50
C SER A 147 0.09 1.72 -12.88
N ASN A 148 1.13 1.05 -13.34
CA ASN A 148 2.51 1.31 -12.95
C ASN A 148 3.19 2.17 -14.03
N LEU A 149 3.79 3.28 -13.61
CA LEU A 149 4.54 4.19 -14.46
C LEU A 149 6.04 3.80 -14.50
N PRO A 150 6.87 4.43 -15.37
CA PRO A 150 8.29 4.12 -15.42
C PRO A 150 8.98 4.20 -14.07
N VAL A 151 9.74 3.14 -13.73
CA VAL A 151 10.46 3.02 -12.45
C VAL A 151 11.79 3.75 -12.54
N ARG A 152 12.09 4.56 -11.51
CA ARG A 152 13.40 5.19 -11.34
C ARG A 152 14.27 4.32 -10.44
N GLU A 153 15.43 3.95 -10.93
CA GLU A 153 16.36 3.06 -10.25
C GLU A 153 17.60 3.82 -9.80
N LYS A 154 18.10 3.47 -8.61
CA LYS A 154 19.36 3.99 -8.07
C LYS A 154 20.11 2.87 -7.40
N GLU A 155 21.35 2.71 -7.77
CA GLU A 155 22.28 1.79 -7.15
C GLU A 155 23.35 2.58 -6.38
N THR A 156 23.57 2.21 -5.13
CA THR A 156 24.62 2.78 -4.28
C THR A 156 25.35 1.66 -3.57
N GLY A 157 26.66 1.76 -3.48
CA GLY A 157 27.45 0.74 -2.79
C GLY A 157 28.90 1.14 -2.63
N PHE A 158 29.54 0.52 -1.66
CA PHE A 158 30.95 0.62 -1.42
C PHE A 158 31.52 -0.77 -1.30
N MET A 159 32.54 -1.08 -2.10
CA MET A 159 33.22 -2.38 -2.10
C MET A 159 34.72 -2.20 -1.96
N LEU A 160 35.29 -2.77 -0.89
CA LEU A 160 36.73 -3.06 -0.81
C LEU A 160 36.92 -4.60 -0.86
N ILE A 161 37.19 -5.23 0.28
CA ILE A 161 37.31 -6.69 0.40
C ILE A 161 35.94 -7.29 0.78
N ALA A 162 35.16 -6.54 1.55
CA ALA A 162 33.75 -6.78 1.88
C ALA A 162 33.02 -5.44 1.77
N GLY A 163 31.79 -5.45 1.28
CA GLY A 163 31.03 -4.24 1.11
C GLY A 163 29.54 -4.47 1.16
N THR A 164 28.82 -3.38 1.28
CA THR A 164 27.36 -3.36 1.13
C THR A 164 26.99 -2.72 -0.19
N GLN A 165 26.07 -3.32 -0.89
CA GLN A 165 25.47 -2.77 -2.09
C GLN A 165 23.97 -2.64 -1.87
N THR A 166 23.43 -1.47 -2.11
CA THR A 166 22.00 -1.20 -1.98
C THR A 166 21.45 -0.78 -3.33
N TYR A 167 20.39 -1.44 -3.72
CA TYR A 167 19.59 -1.08 -4.87
C TYR A 167 18.28 -0.48 -4.39
N SER A 168 17.93 0.70 -4.88
CA SER A 168 16.68 1.40 -4.58
C SER A 168 15.88 1.60 -5.84
N ALA A 169 14.57 1.37 -5.76
CA ALA A 169 13.62 1.62 -6.82
C ALA A 169 12.55 2.61 -6.33
N THR A 170 12.40 3.73 -7.02
CA THR A 170 11.23 4.59 -6.85
C THR A 170 10.19 4.19 -7.88
N VAL A 171 9.09 3.65 -7.38
CA VAL A 171 7.94 3.21 -8.17
C VAL A 171 6.90 4.31 -8.11
N THR A 172 6.35 4.71 -9.26
CA THR A 172 5.22 5.62 -9.34
C THR A 172 4.04 4.87 -9.90
N MET A 173 2.92 4.87 -9.19
CA MET A 173 1.68 4.23 -9.63
C MET A 173 0.57 5.24 -9.81
N LYS A 174 -0.16 5.13 -10.93
CA LYS A 174 -1.41 5.86 -11.14
C LYS A 174 -2.55 5.02 -10.60
N LEU A 175 -3.21 5.53 -9.57
CA LEU A 175 -4.22 4.83 -8.81
C LEU A 175 -5.53 5.61 -8.82
N LYS A 176 -6.61 4.94 -9.19
CA LYS A 176 -7.95 5.54 -9.21
C LYS A 176 -8.93 4.62 -8.51
N CYS A 177 -9.83 5.20 -7.71
CA CYS A 177 -11.02 4.55 -7.19
C CYS A 177 -12.22 5.43 -7.53
N VAL A 178 -13.24 4.86 -8.15
CA VAL A 178 -14.44 5.57 -8.56
C VAL A 178 -15.64 5.02 -7.80
N ASP A 179 -16.49 5.89 -7.30
CA ASP A 179 -17.82 5.61 -6.79
C ASP A 179 -18.79 5.65 -7.97
N VAL A 180 -19.36 4.50 -8.31
CA VAL A 180 -20.19 4.35 -9.51
C VAL A 180 -21.55 5.02 -9.35
N ASP A 181 -22.13 4.93 -8.17
CA ASP A 181 -23.46 5.49 -7.88
C ASP A 181 -23.42 7.02 -7.84
N ASN A 182 -22.40 7.59 -7.21
CA ASN A 182 -22.23 9.02 -7.10
C ASN A 182 -21.52 9.66 -8.32
N GLY A 183 -21.00 8.87 -9.24
CA GLY A 183 -20.35 9.35 -10.46
C GLY A 183 -19.08 10.17 -10.19
N LYS A 184 -18.29 9.85 -9.18
CA LYS A 184 -17.12 10.64 -8.77
C LYS A 184 -15.92 9.80 -8.41
N TYR A 185 -14.74 10.42 -8.48
CA TYR A 185 -13.55 9.80 -7.90
C TYR A 185 -13.60 9.83 -6.36
N LEU A 186 -13.38 8.69 -5.73
CA LEU A 186 -12.98 8.59 -4.32
C LEU A 186 -11.48 8.82 -4.18
N TYR A 187 -10.72 8.41 -5.19
CA TYR A 187 -9.27 8.58 -5.25
C TYR A 187 -8.81 8.69 -6.70
N ASN A 188 -7.91 9.64 -7.00
CA ASN A 188 -7.32 9.81 -8.33
C ASN A 188 -5.97 10.52 -8.20
N GLN A 189 -4.90 9.75 -7.96
CA GLN A 189 -3.56 10.31 -7.76
C GLN A 189 -2.48 9.41 -8.33
N ASN A 190 -1.31 10.02 -8.57
CA ASN A 190 -0.06 9.31 -8.74
C ASN A 190 0.61 9.21 -7.37
N VAL A 191 0.94 8.00 -6.97
CA VAL A 191 1.57 7.70 -5.68
C VAL A 191 2.97 7.20 -5.94
N GLU A 192 3.95 7.73 -5.21
CA GLU A 192 5.33 7.24 -5.23
C GLU A 192 5.58 6.36 -4.01
N GLY A 193 6.26 5.24 -4.24
CA GLY A 193 6.74 4.34 -3.21
C GLY A 193 8.21 4.01 -3.44
N ILE A 194 8.98 3.92 -2.36
CA ILE A 194 10.41 3.65 -2.41
C ILE A 194 10.69 2.28 -1.81
N GLY A 195 11.15 1.37 -2.64
CA GLY A 195 11.64 0.09 -2.17
C GLY A 195 13.16 0.00 -2.22
N SER A 196 13.73 -0.74 -1.31
CA SER A 196 15.17 -0.99 -1.28
C SER A 196 15.49 -2.45 -1.06
N SER A 197 16.65 -2.86 -1.56
CA SER A 197 17.22 -4.19 -1.33
C SER A 197 18.71 -4.03 -1.11
N THR A 198 19.19 -4.44 0.05
CA THR A 198 20.61 -4.40 0.41
C THR A 198 21.18 -5.81 0.43
N SER A 199 22.36 -5.99 -0.14
CA SER A 199 23.16 -7.20 0.00
C SER A 199 24.50 -6.87 0.67
N ILE A 200 24.99 -7.81 1.45
CA ILE A 200 26.35 -7.79 1.99
C ILE A 200 27.17 -8.71 1.11
N ASN A 201 28.10 -8.13 0.37
CA ASN A 201 28.92 -8.90 -0.56
C ASN A 201 30.26 -9.28 0.08
N PHE A 202 30.45 -10.57 0.30
CA PHE A 202 31.75 -11.19 0.53
C PHE A 202 32.16 -11.87 -0.79
N TRP A 203 33.25 -11.44 -1.40
CA TRP A 203 33.79 -12.07 -2.61
C TRP A 203 32.82 -12.10 -3.81
N LYS A 204 32.06 -11.05 -4.06
CA LYS A 204 31.03 -10.95 -5.12
C LYS A 204 29.90 -11.99 -5.01
N ILE A 205 29.63 -12.52 -3.82
CA ILE A 205 28.50 -13.40 -3.60
C ILE A 205 27.29 -12.57 -3.14
N GLY A 206 26.28 -12.47 -3.97
CA GLY A 206 25.00 -11.83 -3.67
C GLY A 206 24.89 -10.39 -4.19
N GLU A 207 24.22 -10.21 -5.31
CA GLU A 207 23.80 -8.89 -5.78
C GLU A 207 22.49 -8.48 -5.09
N PRO A 208 22.28 -7.16 -4.85
CA PRO A 208 21.00 -6.70 -4.34
C PRO A 208 19.89 -7.00 -5.34
N SER A 209 18.73 -7.42 -4.85
CA SER A 209 17.64 -7.81 -5.73
C SER A 209 16.83 -6.60 -6.17
N LYS A 210 16.99 -6.20 -7.44
CA LYS A 210 16.14 -5.21 -8.12
C LYS A 210 14.65 -5.52 -7.93
N ALA A 211 14.27 -6.77 -8.15
CA ALA A 211 12.90 -7.23 -8.02
C ALA A 211 12.32 -7.05 -6.59
N ARG A 212 13.15 -7.21 -5.54
CA ARG A 212 12.71 -6.94 -4.16
C ARG A 212 12.48 -5.46 -3.90
N ALA A 213 13.36 -4.60 -4.41
CA ALA A 213 13.19 -3.16 -4.30
C ALA A 213 11.91 -2.71 -5.01
N VAL A 214 11.67 -3.17 -6.23
CA VAL A 214 10.42 -2.89 -6.96
C VAL A 214 9.21 -3.39 -6.17
N LYS A 215 9.24 -4.63 -5.65
CA LYS A 215 8.14 -5.16 -4.81
C LYS A 215 7.86 -4.24 -3.62
N GLY A 216 8.90 -3.77 -2.93
CA GLY A 216 8.77 -2.87 -1.79
C GLY A 216 8.09 -1.56 -2.17
N GLY A 217 8.53 -0.90 -3.23
CA GLY A 217 7.92 0.34 -3.72
C GLY A 217 6.46 0.19 -4.15
N VAL A 218 6.14 -0.89 -4.87
CA VAL A 218 4.74 -1.21 -5.23
C VAL A 218 3.88 -1.44 -3.99
N ALA A 219 4.39 -2.19 -3.01
CA ALA A 219 3.66 -2.49 -1.78
C ALA A 219 3.34 -1.21 -0.99
N GLU A 220 4.30 -0.27 -0.91
CA GLU A 220 4.10 1.03 -0.27
C GLU A 220 3.03 1.87 -1.00
N CYS A 221 3.10 1.96 -2.33
CA CYS A 221 2.06 2.64 -3.13
C CYS A 221 0.67 2.06 -2.86
N MET A 222 0.54 0.74 -2.88
CA MET A 222 -0.72 0.04 -2.66
C MET A 222 -1.25 0.23 -1.25
N GLN A 223 -0.39 0.22 -0.23
CA GLN A 223 -0.78 0.47 1.14
C GLN A 223 -1.34 1.88 1.30
N ASN A 224 -0.65 2.90 0.79
CA ASN A 224 -1.10 4.29 0.83
C ASN A 224 -2.44 4.46 0.13
N PHE A 225 -2.63 3.82 -1.02
CA PHE A 225 -3.87 3.86 -1.78
C PHE A 225 -5.04 3.21 -1.02
N LEU A 226 -4.87 1.97 -0.57
CA LEU A 226 -5.95 1.19 0.03
C LEU A 226 -6.39 1.70 1.41
N THR A 227 -5.59 2.53 2.08
CA THR A 227 -5.95 3.19 3.34
C THR A 227 -6.61 4.55 3.14
N SER A 228 -6.59 5.11 1.93
CA SER A 228 -7.05 6.49 1.66
C SER A 228 -8.56 6.65 1.46
N PHE A 229 -9.31 5.56 1.34
CA PHE A 229 -10.76 5.58 1.05
C PHE A 229 -11.56 4.55 1.86
N ASP A 230 -11.15 4.33 3.11
CA ASP A 230 -11.89 3.54 4.11
C ASP A 230 -13.01 4.33 4.74
#